data_1d1c10943636da5be56f75579dccd714
#
_entry.id   1d1c10943636da5be56f75579dccd714
#
_cell.length_a   1.000
_cell.length_b   1.000
_cell.length_c   1.000
_cell.angle_alpha   90.00
_cell.angle_beta   90.00
_cell.angle_gamma   90.00
#
_symmetry.space_group_name_H-M   'P 1'
#
loop_
_entity.id
_entity.type
_entity.pdbx_description
1 polymer ?
#
loop_
_entity_poly.entity_id
_entity_poly.type
_entity_poly.pdbx_seq_one_letter_code
_entity_poly.pdbx_strand_id
1 'polypeptide(L)'
;MMVRACLIFFLALSVVRGANADLPDFTQIVDASAPAVVKILVEYESDQTQYQDQMEELPEYLRRFFEFRGGPPVPRERAGMGSGFVVSEDGYVVTNNHVVDNAKKVVVRLSDRREFDAEVIGADARSDLAVLKIDARDLTALSLADDADVKVGQWVLAIGSPFSLDFSVTAGIVSALGRSLPTESGDNYVPFIQTDVAINPGNSGGPLFNLEGEVIGVNSQIFTRSGGSIGLSFAIPASVVKNVVGQIQAHGMVERGWLGVSIQDVDRNLADSFGLDRPRGALIAQVGKESPAERAGLLSGDVIVEFDGEDIETSADLPHVVGLIAPGTRCTVNIIRDGSEQTLEVEVGGLSADQAARVDAGVSEDGALVLLGMRVAPADSAALAEMGLAGGVVITEVEPGSAAAASGVREGDILTRFGSTAVTRIRDLEEASEGLTPGASVPLRLIRGGSPLFIGIRIPETQE
;
A
#
# COMPACT_ATOMS: atom_id res chain seq x y z
N MET A 1 -19.53 -41.43 55.74
CA MET A 1 -18.73 -41.17 54.57
C MET A 1 -19.52 -40.73 53.33
N MET A 2 -20.73 -41.23 53.08
CA MET A 2 -21.58 -40.85 51.93
C MET A 2 -22.03 -39.39 51.85
N VAL A 3 -22.33 -38.74 52.98
CA VAL A 3 -22.82 -37.33 53.02
C VAL A 3 -21.71 -36.32 52.56
N ARG A 4 -20.43 -36.61 52.88
CA ARG A 4 -19.31 -35.76 52.45
C ARG A 4 -19.02 -35.89 50.97
N ALA A 5 -19.26 -37.05 50.35
CA ALA A 5 -19.06 -37.26 48.89
C ALA A 5 -20.13 -36.53 48.07
N CYS A 6 -21.40 -36.45 48.55
CA CYS A 6 -22.47 -35.70 47.88
C CYS A 6 -22.22 -34.19 47.90
N LEU A 7 -21.68 -33.64 49.02
CA LEU A 7 -21.38 -32.20 49.10
C LEU A 7 -20.26 -31.77 48.16
N ILE A 8 -19.23 -32.61 47.96
CA ILE A 8 -18.11 -32.32 47.02
C ILE A 8 -18.58 -32.41 45.56
N PHE A 9 -19.53 -33.34 45.27
CA PHE A 9 -20.10 -33.45 43.93
C PHE A 9 -21.03 -32.26 43.60
N PHE A 10 -21.79 -31.74 44.53
CA PHE A 10 -22.62 -30.54 44.38
C PHE A 10 -21.77 -29.24 44.27
N LEU A 11 -20.62 -29.17 44.95
CA LEU A 11 -19.71 -28.03 44.85
C LEU A 11 -18.92 -28.02 43.50
N ALA A 12 -18.67 -29.20 42.89
CA ALA A 12 -18.01 -29.31 41.57
C ALA A 12 -18.97 -28.97 40.40
N LEU A 13 -20.30 -29.13 40.59
CA LEU A 13 -21.32 -28.80 39.59
C LEU A 13 -21.60 -27.29 39.49
N SER A 14 -21.26 -26.51 40.53
CA SER A 14 -21.51 -25.06 40.55
C SER A 14 -20.40 -24.22 39.90
N VAL A 15 -19.36 -24.81 39.32
CA VAL A 15 -18.24 -24.10 38.67
C VAL A 15 -18.31 -24.17 37.15
N VAL A 16 -19.26 -24.89 36.56
CA VAL A 16 -19.55 -24.76 35.14
C VAL A 16 -20.45 -23.53 34.94
N ARG A 17 -19.94 -22.34 35.24
CA ARG A 17 -20.40 -21.13 34.57
C ARG A 17 -20.03 -21.30 33.11
N GLY A 18 -21.01 -21.64 32.29
CA GLY A 18 -20.86 -21.53 30.85
C GLY A 18 -20.33 -20.13 30.57
N ALA A 19 -19.14 -20.05 29.96
CA ALA A 19 -18.74 -18.84 29.28
C ALA A 19 -19.73 -18.68 28.12
N ASN A 20 -20.88 -18.05 28.41
CA ASN A 20 -21.65 -17.46 27.32
C ASN A 20 -20.74 -16.40 26.74
N ALA A 21 -20.14 -16.67 25.61
CA ALA A 21 -19.57 -15.62 24.81
C ALA A 21 -20.78 -14.80 24.34
N ASP A 22 -21.07 -13.71 25.04
CA ASP A 22 -22.07 -12.75 24.59
C ASP A 22 -21.54 -12.20 23.24
N LEU A 23 -22.37 -12.29 22.20
CA LEU A 23 -22.08 -11.65 20.91
C LEU A 23 -22.00 -10.14 21.17
N PRO A 24 -21.09 -9.43 20.47
CA PRO A 24 -20.95 -7.98 20.65
C PRO A 24 -22.27 -7.28 20.30
N ASP A 25 -22.73 -6.40 21.21
CA ASP A 25 -23.86 -5.49 20.97
C ASP A 25 -23.30 -4.12 20.54
N PHE A 26 -23.51 -3.73 19.31
CA PHE A 26 -23.04 -2.48 18.75
C PHE A 26 -23.95 -1.28 18.98
N THR A 27 -25.12 -1.48 19.62
CA THR A 27 -26.17 -0.46 19.74
C THR A 27 -25.65 0.81 20.42
N GLN A 28 -24.89 0.68 21.50
CA GLN A 28 -24.36 1.85 22.24
C GLN A 28 -23.33 2.63 21.43
N ILE A 29 -22.48 1.93 20.68
CA ILE A 29 -21.47 2.57 19.81
C ILE A 29 -22.17 3.34 18.70
N VAL A 30 -23.19 2.73 18.08
CA VAL A 30 -23.99 3.37 17.02
C VAL A 30 -24.69 4.61 17.52
N ASP A 31 -25.39 4.52 18.67
CA ASP A 31 -26.11 5.66 19.25
C ASP A 31 -25.19 6.83 19.59
N ALA A 32 -23.99 6.56 20.10
CA ALA A 32 -23.01 7.58 20.45
C ALA A 32 -22.33 8.20 19.22
N SER A 33 -22.04 7.39 18.20
CA SER A 33 -21.19 7.78 17.06
C SER A 33 -21.98 8.28 15.85
N ALA A 34 -23.24 7.83 15.66
CA ALA A 34 -24.06 8.22 14.51
C ALA A 34 -24.24 9.75 14.33
N PRO A 35 -24.34 10.57 15.39
CA PRO A 35 -24.43 12.03 15.22
C PRO A 35 -23.20 12.66 14.55
N ALA A 36 -22.03 12.02 14.66
CA ALA A 36 -20.78 12.50 14.10
C ALA A 36 -20.52 11.99 12.66
N VAL A 37 -21.25 10.95 12.22
CA VAL A 37 -21.10 10.45 10.83
C VAL A 37 -21.95 11.29 9.90
N VAL A 38 -21.37 11.67 8.77
CA VAL A 38 -21.99 12.60 7.82
C VAL A 38 -22.07 11.99 6.42
N LYS A 39 -23.02 12.47 5.64
CA LYS A 39 -23.14 12.19 4.22
C LYS A 39 -22.52 13.32 3.43
N ILE A 40 -21.66 12.98 2.48
CA ILE A 40 -21.03 13.92 1.57
C ILE A 40 -21.79 13.88 0.24
N LEU A 41 -22.26 15.04 -0.22
CA LEU A 41 -22.91 15.24 -1.48
C LEU A 41 -22.03 16.13 -2.35
N VAL A 42 -21.76 15.71 -3.57
CA VAL A 42 -20.81 16.39 -4.46
C VAL A 42 -21.47 16.69 -5.80
N GLU A 43 -21.28 17.91 -6.28
CA GLU A 43 -21.66 18.35 -7.62
C GLU A 43 -20.40 18.52 -8.46
N TYR A 44 -20.37 17.94 -9.67
CA TYR A 44 -19.28 18.05 -10.63
C TYR A 44 -19.65 18.93 -11.82
N GLU A 45 -18.67 19.57 -12.46
CA GLU A 45 -18.93 20.24 -13.75
C GLU A 45 -19.29 19.22 -14.82
N SER A 46 -20.37 19.52 -15.57
CA SER A 46 -20.78 18.70 -16.72
C SER A 46 -20.01 19.15 -17.96
N ASP A 47 -18.90 18.49 -18.28
CA ASP A 47 -18.25 18.63 -19.58
C ASP A 47 -18.99 17.77 -20.59
N GLN A 48 -19.77 18.41 -21.51
CA GLN A 48 -20.66 17.75 -22.46
C GLN A 48 -19.91 16.86 -23.49
N THR A 49 -18.61 17.07 -23.69
CA THR A 49 -17.79 16.33 -24.65
C THR A 49 -17.27 14.99 -24.14
N GLN A 50 -16.97 14.86 -22.84
CA GLN A 50 -16.52 13.59 -22.24
C GLN A 50 -17.66 12.60 -21.95
N TYR A 51 -18.92 13.07 -21.99
CA TYR A 51 -20.07 12.23 -21.62
C TYR A 51 -20.35 11.11 -22.62
N GLN A 52 -20.10 11.31 -23.91
CA GLN A 52 -20.32 10.28 -24.92
C GLN A 52 -19.27 9.17 -24.87
N ASP A 53 -18.00 9.51 -24.67
CA ASP A 53 -16.91 8.55 -24.65
C ASP A 53 -16.95 7.67 -23.38
N GLN A 54 -17.27 8.24 -22.22
CA GLN A 54 -17.38 7.47 -20.97
C GLN A 54 -18.64 6.58 -20.87
N MET A 55 -19.72 6.92 -21.55
CA MET A 55 -20.90 6.05 -21.61
C MET A 55 -20.65 4.81 -22.47
N GLU A 56 -19.73 4.85 -23.43
CA GLU A 56 -19.31 3.68 -24.22
C GLU A 56 -18.39 2.74 -23.44
N GLU A 57 -17.62 3.26 -22.50
CA GLU A 57 -16.72 2.47 -21.63
C GLU A 57 -17.40 1.82 -20.42
N LEU A 58 -18.63 2.24 -20.06
CA LEU A 58 -19.37 1.63 -18.95
C LEU A 58 -19.83 0.21 -19.28
N PRO A 59 -19.65 -0.75 -18.37
CA PRO A 59 -20.22 -2.09 -18.50
C PRO A 59 -21.72 -2.04 -18.78
N GLU A 60 -22.21 -2.90 -19.70
CA GLU A 60 -23.60 -2.89 -20.21
C GLU A 60 -24.69 -2.93 -19.13
N TYR A 61 -24.41 -3.58 -17.97
CA TYR A 61 -25.34 -3.65 -16.85
C TYR A 61 -25.53 -2.29 -16.13
N LEU A 62 -24.47 -1.47 -16.03
CA LEU A 62 -24.57 -0.11 -15.49
C LEU A 62 -25.29 0.82 -16.46
N ARG A 63 -25.03 0.68 -17.76
CA ARG A 63 -25.72 1.44 -18.81
C ARG A 63 -27.23 1.17 -18.76
N ARG A 64 -27.65 -0.09 -18.68
CA ARG A 64 -29.07 -0.50 -18.54
C ARG A 64 -29.72 -0.06 -17.23
N PHE A 65 -28.95 -0.01 -16.13
CA PHE A 65 -29.46 0.48 -14.85
C PHE A 65 -29.80 1.98 -14.91
N PHE A 66 -29.00 2.78 -15.64
CA PHE A 66 -29.30 4.20 -15.86
C PHE A 66 -30.38 4.43 -16.87
N GLU A 67 -30.48 3.62 -17.93
CA GLU A 67 -31.55 3.68 -18.94
C GLU A 67 -32.93 3.29 -18.35
N PHE A 68 -33.00 2.34 -17.43
CA PHE A 68 -34.28 1.86 -16.86
C PHE A 68 -34.95 2.88 -15.93
N ARG A 69 -34.29 3.95 -15.54
CA ARG A 69 -34.83 5.04 -14.70
C ARG A 69 -35.49 6.18 -15.49
N GLY A 70 -35.70 6.01 -16.78
CA GLY A 70 -36.70 6.71 -17.57
C GLY A 70 -36.40 8.17 -17.88
N GLY A 71 -35.68 8.45 -18.97
CA GLY A 71 -35.64 9.73 -19.66
C GLY A 71 -34.39 9.88 -20.54
N PRO A 72 -34.42 10.65 -21.63
CA PRO A 72 -33.22 11.02 -22.35
C PRO A 72 -32.32 11.81 -21.43
N PRO A 73 -30.97 11.68 -21.55
CA PRO A 73 -30.03 12.35 -20.67
C PRO A 73 -30.17 13.87 -20.91
N VAL A 74 -30.89 14.52 -20.02
CA VAL A 74 -30.71 15.96 -19.80
C VAL A 74 -29.36 16.08 -19.09
N PRO A 75 -28.50 17.05 -19.43
CA PRO A 75 -27.26 17.28 -18.69
C PRO A 75 -27.62 17.60 -17.23
N ARG A 76 -27.75 16.60 -16.41
CA ARG A 76 -27.80 16.75 -14.94
C ARG A 76 -26.39 16.87 -14.47
N GLU A 77 -26.10 17.89 -13.68
CA GLU A 77 -24.89 17.98 -12.88
C GLU A 77 -24.63 16.59 -12.29
N ARG A 78 -23.44 16.06 -12.54
CA ARG A 78 -23.07 14.75 -11.98
C ARG A 78 -23.05 14.89 -10.47
N ALA A 79 -23.93 14.20 -9.78
CA ALA A 79 -23.96 14.13 -8.34
C ALA A 79 -23.17 12.89 -7.88
N GLY A 80 -22.11 13.09 -7.15
CA GLY A 80 -21.39 12.05 -6.40
C GLY A 80 -21.86 12.01 -4.95
N MET A 81 -21.58 10.91 -4.27
CA MET A 81 -21.82 10.80 -2.84
C MET A 81 -20.82 9.90 -2.14
N GLY A 82 -20.57 10.22 -0.89
CA GLY A 82 -19.76 9.43 0.02
C GLY A 82 -20.21 9.63 1.47
N SER A 83 -19.42 9.13 2.35
CA SER A 83 -19.54 9.34 3.79
C SER A 83 -18.35 10.12 4.32
N GLY A 84 -18.46 10.62 5.51
CA GLY A 84 -17.40 11.25 6.27
C GLY A 84 -17.74 11.24 7.74
N PHE A 85 -16.87 11.81 8.55
CA PHE A 85 -17.14 11.98 9.99
C PHE A 85 -16.46 13.24 10.54
N VAL A 86 -17.08 13.77 11.57
CA VAL A 86 -16.61 14.97 12.27
C VAL A 86 -15.46 14.59 13.20
N VAL A 87 -14.34 15.31 13.11
CA VAL A 87 -13.14 15.11 13.94
C VAL A 87 -12.89 16.24 14.93
N SER A 88 -13.69 17.32 14.85
CA SER A 88 -13.63 18.44 15.80
C SER A 88 -14.99 19.11 15.99
N GLU A 89 -15.26 19.64 17.19
CA GLU A 89 -16.52 20.29 17.53
C GLU A 89 -16.81 21.55 16.70
N ASP A 90 -15.78 22.17 16.12
CA ASP A 90 -15.86 23.37 15.29
C ASP A 90 -16.08 23.08 13.80
N GLY A 91 -16.20 21.79 13.39
CA GLY A 91 -16.66 21.42 12.06
C GLY A 91 -15.62 20.95 11.06
N TYR A 92 -14.48 20.43 11.51
CA TYR A 92 -13.61 19.68 10.61
C TYR A 92 -14.19 18.27 10.38
N VAL A 93 -14.20 17.86 9.11
CA VAL A 93 -14.73 16.58 8.64
C VAL A 93 -13.70 15.86 7.81
N VAL A 94 -13.53 14.56 8.04
CA VAL A 94 -12.65 13.67 7.25
C VAL A 94 -13.50 12.87 6.28
N THR A 95 -13.00 12.71 5.06
CA THR A 95 -13.56 11.84 4.02
C THR A 95 -12.44 11.32 3.10
N ASN A 96 -12.77 10.56 2.05
CA ASN A 96 -11.79 10.19 1.04
C ASN A 96 -11.56 11.30 0.00
N ASN A 97 -10.33 11.34 -0.54
CA ASN A 97 -10.00 12.25 -1.65
C ASN A 97 -10.88 11.98 -2.88
N HIS A 98 -11.00 10.71 -3.30
CA HIS A 98 -11.79 10.36 -4.49
C HIS A 98 -13.28 10.74 -4.39
N VAL A 99 -13.81 10.98 -3.18
CA VAL A 99 -15.19 11.47 -2.96
C VAL A 99 -15.33 12.93 -3.36
N VAL A 100 -14.29 13.76 -3.15
CA VAL A 100 -14.34 15.21 -3.36
C VAL A 100 -13.42 15.71 -4.48
N ASP A 101 -12.68 14.82 -5.11
CA ASP A 101 -11.77 15.15 -6.21
C ASP A 101 -12.53 15.77 -7.38
N ASN A 102 -12.02 16.87 -7.93
CA ASN A 102 -12.65 17.65 -9.02
C ASN A 102 -14.08 18.13 -8.71
N ALA A 103 -14.47 18.21 -7.44
CA ALA A 103 -15.76 18.71 -7.03
C ALA A 103 -15.91 20.22 -7.27
N LYS A 104 -17.00 20.65 -7.88
CA LYS A 104 -17.40 22.05 -7.99
C LYS A 104 -18.02 22.57 -6.69
N LYS A 105 -18.80 21.71 -6.05
CA LYS A 105 -19.46 21.99 -4.78
C LYS A 105 -19.51 20.74 -3.92
N VAL A 106 -19.22 20.90 -2.63
CA VAL A 106 -19.32 19.85 -1.62
C VAL A 106 -20.33 20.30 -0.56
N VAL A 107 -21.27 19.44 -0.23
CA VAL A 107 -22.27 19.66 0.82
C VAL A 107 -22.18 18.53 1.82
N VAL A 108 -22.05 18.87 3.09
CA VAL A 108 -22.06 17.93 4.23
C VAL A 108 -23.46 17.93 4.82
N ARG A 109 -24.10 16.74 4.86
CA ARG A 109 -25.38 16.51 5.53
C ARG A 109 -25.16 15.72 6.81
N LEU A 110 -25.57 16.30 7.93
CA LEU A 110 -25.55 15.66 9.24
C LEU A 110 -26.67 14.60 9.40
N SER A 111 -26.57 13.79 10.46
CA SER A 111 -27.59 12.77 10.81
C SER A 111 -28.99 13.36 11.07
N ASP A 112 -29.06 14.59 11.58
CA ASP A 112 -30.29 15.34 11.84
C ASP A 112 -30.83 16.08 10.58
N ARG A 113 -30.24 15.81 9.40
CA ARG A 113 -30.56 16.36 8.08
C ARG A 113 -30.20 17.85 7.86
N ARG A 114 -29.51 18.50 8.79
CA ARG A 114 -28.93 19.81 8.51
C ARG A 114 -27.87 19.68 7.41
N GLU A 115 -27.83 20.61 6.49
CA GLU A 115 -26.88 20.66 5.37
C GLU A 115 -26.02 21.91 5.49
N PHE A 116 -24.73 21.74 5.19
CA PHE A 116 -23.75 22.83 5.22
C PHE A 116 -22.92 22.74 3.93
N ASP A 117 -22.69 23.88 3.30
CA ASP A 117 -21.67 23.99 2.27
C ASP A 117 -20.29 23.76 2.96
N ALA A 118 -19.47 22.94 2.34
CA ALA A 118 -18.18 22.55 2.88
C ALA A 118 -17.04 23.11 2.02
N GLU A 119 -16.03 23.66 2.66
CA GLU A 119 -14.77 24.03 2.05
C GLU A 119 -13.79 22.86 2.13
N VAL A 120 -13.12 22.51 1.02
CA VAL A 120 -12.03 21.55 1.00
C VAL A 120 -10.77 22.25 1.47
N ILE A 121 -10.34 21.98 2.71
CA ILE A 121 -9.13 22.57 3.32
C ILE A 121 -7.87 22.02 2.68
N GLY A 122 -7.89 20.72 2.32
CA GLY A 122 -6.85 20.05 1.60
C GLY A 122 -7.20 18.59 1.34
N ALA A 123 -6.49 18.00 0.39
CA ALA A 123 -6.66 16.60 0.01
C ALA A 123 -5.31 15.99 -0.36
N ASP A 124 -5.19 14.68 -0.14
CA ASP A 124 -4.02 13.90 -0.47
C ASP A 124 -4.42 12.64 -1.23
N ALA A 125 -4.17 12.65 -2.54
CA ALA A 125 -4.53 11.56 -3.43
C ALA A 125 -3.77 10.25 -3.13
N ARG A 126 -2.56 10.34 -2.56
CA ARG A 126 -1.74 9.14 -2.26
C ARG A 126 -2.26 8.36 -1.06
N SER A 127 -2.82 9.01 -0.06
CA SER A 127 -3.51 8.33 1.05
C SER A 127 -5.01 8.24 0.85
N ASP A 128 -5.56 8.82 -0.21
CA ASP A 128 -7.00 8.89 -0.48
C ASP A 128 -7.78 9.55 0.67
N LEU A 129 -7.25 10.63 1.25
CA LEU A 129 -7.88 11.38 2.33
C LEU A 129 -8.12 12.84 1.94
N ALA A 130 -9.21 13.42 2.45
CA ALA A 130 -9.51 14.84 2.36
C ALA A 130 -10.05 15.36 3.69
N VAL A 131 -9.75 16.64 3.98
CA VAL A 131 -10.25 17.36 5.14
C VAL A 131 -11.14 18.50 4.66
N LEU A 132 -12.37 18.52 5.16
CA LEU A 132 -13.39 19.52 4.87
C LEU A 132 -13.61 20.38 6.10
N LYS A 133 -14.10 21.60 5.88
CA LYS A 133 -14.56 22.50 6.94
C LYS A 133 -15.98 22.95 6.66
N ILE A 134 -16.85 22.83 7.66
CA ILE A 134 -18.22 23.38 7.64
C ILE A 134 -18.38 24.47 8.70
N ASP A 135 -19.26 25.44 8.45
CA ASP A 135 -19.60 26.48 9.43
C ASP A 135 -20.69 25.98 10.38
N ALA A 136 -20.26 25.11 11.30
CA ALA A 136 -21.10 24.55 12.37
C ALA A 136 -20.28 24.45 13.67
N ARG A 137 -20.96 24.44 14.79
CA ARG A 137 -20.37 24.38 16.14
C ARG A 137 -21.12 23.39 17.00
N ASP A 138 -20.51 23.05 18.13
CA ASP A 138 -21.07 22.12 19.12
C ASP A 138 -21.43 20.75 18.49
N LEU A 139 -20.59 20.29 17.55
CA LEU A 139 -20.75 19.02 16.88
C LEU A 139 -20.17 17.89 17.73
N THR A 140 -20.79 16.71 17.65
CA THR A 140 -20.17 15.49 18.16
C THR A 140 -18.97 15.17 17.30
N ALA A 141 -17.79 15.04 17.91
CA ALA A 141 -16.54 14.65 17.24
C ALA A 141 -16.14 13.22 17.63
N LEU A 142 -15.57 12.46 16.69
CA LEU A 142 -15.03 11.13 16.92
C LEU A 142 -13.55 11.19 17.26
N SER A 143 -13.14 10.30 18.18
CA SER A 143 -11.73 10.08 18.49
C SER A 143 -11.12 9.01 17.58
N LEU A 144 -9.85 9.23 17.22
CA LEU A 144 -9.06 8.27 16.45
C LEU A 144 -8.29 7.37 17.42
N ALA A 145 -8.39 6.05 17.24
CA ALA A 145 -7.69 5.04 18.04
C ALA A 145 -6.17 5.05 17.79
N ASP A 146 -5.43 4.36 18.64
CA ASP A 146 -4.04 4.01 18.38
C ASP A 146 -3.96 2.71 17.56
N ASP A 147 -3.18 2.70 16.46
CA ASP A 147 -3.06 1.54 15.60
C ASP A 147 -2.40 0.34 16.29
N ALA A 148 -1.56 0.58 17.32
CA ALA A 148 -0.93 -0.48 18.11
C ALA A 148 -1.93 -1.45 18.77
N ASP A 149 -3.16 -0.99 19.00
CA ASP A 149 -4.23 -1.78 19.62
C ASP A 149 -5.06 -2.60 18.61
N VAL A 150 -4.88 -2.37 17.29
CA VAL A 150 -5.64 -3.08 16.25
C VAL A 150 -5.04 -4.46 15.98
N LYS A 151 -5.89 -5.51 16.09
CA LYS A 151 -5.45 -6.90 15.92
C LYS A 151 -6.35 -7.67 14.97
N VAL A 152 -5.74 -8.59 14.20
CA VAL A 152 -6.48 -9.52 13.34
C VAL A 152 -7.44 -10.38 14.19
N GLY A 153 -8.68 -10.52 13.72
CA GLY A 153 -9.76 -11.21 14.41
C GLY A 153 -10.61 -10.33 15.34
N GLN A 154 -10.23 -9.06 15.57
CA GLN A 154 -10.99 -8.10 16.34
C GLN A 154 -12.28 -7.69 15.62
N TRP A 155 -13.38 -7.59 16.36
CA TRP A 155 -14.64 -7.07 15.84
C TRP A 155 -14.53 -5.58 15.47
N VAL A 156 -15.13 -5.23 14.35
CA VAL A 156 -15.19 -3.87 13.84
C VAL A 156 -16.54 -3.57 13.22
N LEU A 157 -16.92 -2.30 13.20
CA LEU A 157 -18.14 -1.86 12.52
C LEU A 157 -17.88 -0.61 11.68
N ALA A 158 -18.57 -0.51 10.56
CA ALA A 158 -18.59 0.68 9.71
C ALA A 158 -19.96 1.33 9.75
N ILE A 159 -19.97 2.67 9.76
CA ILE A 159 -21.19 3.47 9.62
C ILE A 159 -21.00 4.35 8.39
N GLY A 160 -22.03 4.38 7.52
CA GLY A 160 -22.00 5.19 6.31
C GLY A 160 -23.37 5.33 5.65
N SER A 161 -23.41 5.86 4.42
CA SER A 161 -24.63 6.13 3.68
C SER A 161 -24.64 5.44 2.30
N PRO A 162 -24.62 4.08 2.25
CA PRO A 162 -24.55 3.35 1.00
C PRO A 162 -25.80 3.55 0.15
N PHE A 163 -25.63 3.60 -1.17
CA PHE A 163 -26.73 3.69 -2.15
C PHE A 163 -27.76 4.80 -1.88
N SER A 164 -27.34 5.92 -1.33
CA SER A 164 -28.25 7.02 -0.90
C SER A 164 -29.16 6.68 0.28
N LEU A 165 -29.03 5.50 0.89
CA LEU A 165 -29.74 5.18 2.12
C LEU A 165 -29.06 5.95 3.27
N ASP A 166 -29.86 6.59 4.11
CA ASP A 166 -29.32 7.32 5.26
C ASP A 166 -28.90 6.33 6.35
N PHE A 167 -27.65 6.44 6.80
CA PHE A 167 -27.06 5.73 7.93
C PHE A 167 -27.29 4.21 7.98
N SER A 168 -26.36 3.48 7.36
CA SER A 168 -26.31 2.02 7.46
C SER A 168 -25.12 1.61 8.30
N VAL A 169 -25.33 0.60 9.14
CA VAL A 169 -24.30 -0.02 9.97
C VAL A 169 -23.99 -1.40 9.41
N THR A 170 -22.71 -1.71 9.25
CA THR A 170 -22.23 -3.04 8.88
C THR A 170 -21.12 -3.46 9.84
N ALA A 171 -21.05 -4.74 10.23
CA ALA A 171 -20.06 -5.26 11.14
C ALA A 171 -19.33 -6.47 10.55
N GLY A 172 -18.13 -6.71 11.04
CA GLY A 172 -17.25 -7.80 10.63
C GLY A 172 -16.02 -7.86 11.53
N ILE A 173 -14.92 -8.39 11.01
CA ILE A 173 -13.66 -8.50 11.73
C ILE A 173 -12.51 -7.90 10.94
N VAL A 174 -11.42 -7.55 11.62
CA VAL A 174 -10.13 -7.29 10.98
C VAL A 174 -9.61 -8.61 10.41
N SER A 175 -9.46 -8.70 9.11
CA SER A 175 -9.00 -9.89 8.40
C SER A 175 -7.49 -9.93 8.22
N ALA A 176 -6.85 -8.75 8.03
CA ALA A 176 -5.41 -8.58 7.93
C ALA A 176 -5.02 -7.11 8.18
N LEU A 177 -3.75 -6.89 8.47
CA LEU A 177 -3.14 -5.57 8.62
C LEU A 177 -2.00 -5.37 7.61
N GLY A 178 -1.62 -4.12 7.32
CA GLY A 178 -0.48 -3.79 6.48
C GLY A 178 -0.67 -4.19 5.00
N ARG A 179 -1.92 -4.26 4.50
CA ARG A 179 -2.15 -4.64 3.11
C ARG A 179 -1.78 -3.52 2.15
N SER A 180 -0.91 -3.86 1.21
CA SER A 180 -0.57 -3.01 0.08
C SER A 180 -1.48 -3.32 -1.09
N LEU A 181 -2.10 -2.30 -1.66
CA LEU A 181 -2.95 -2.43 -2.84
C LEU A 181 -2.20 -1.85 -4.05
N PRO A 182 -2.28 -2.48 -5.24
CA PRO A 182 -1.75 -1.89 -6.45
C PRO A 182 -2.42 -0.54 -6.72
N THR A 183 -1.61 0.50 -6.89
CA THR A 183 -2.05 1.83 -7.34
C THR A 183 -1.63 2.06 -8.78
N GLU A 184 -2.32 2.92 -9.51
CA GLU A 184 -1.95 3.26 -10.90
C GLU A 184 -0.55 3.93 -10.98
N SER A 185 -0.15 4.65 -9.93
CA SER A 185 1.17 5.29 -9.82
C SER A 185 2.28 4.34 -9.35
N GLY A 186 1.95 3.12 -8.90
CA GLY A 186 2.90 2.18 -8.30
C GLY A 186 3.37 2.55 -6.89
N ASP A 187 2.99 3.72 -6.39
CA ASP A 187 3.32 4.21 -5.07
C ASP A 187 2.33 3.65 -4.04
N ASN A 188 2.82 3.07 -2.96
CA ASN A 188 1.99 2.51 -1.91
C ASN A 188 2.38 3.09 -0.54
N TYR A 189 1.61 4.09 -0.10
CA TYR A 189 1.87 4.81 1.15
C TYR A 189 0.88 4.45 2.27
N VAL A 190 -0.08 3.55 2.01
CA VAL A 190 -1.12 3.19 2.97
C VAL A 190 -1.07 1.71 3.33
N PRO A 191 -0.77 1.36 4.60
CA PRO A 191 -0.82 -0.01 5.11
C PRO A 191 -2.27 -0.38 5.46
N PHE A 192 -3.12 -0.64 4.46
CA PHE A 192 -4.55 -0.83 4.67
C PHE A 192 -4.89 -1.90 5.71
N ILE A 193 -5.92 -1.61 6.51
CA ILE A 193 -6.63 -2.58 7.33
C ILE A 193 -7.61 -3.31 6.42
N GLN A 194 -7.45 -4.62 6.25
CA GLN A 194 -8.39 -5.47 5.53
C GLN A 194 -9.48 -5.98 6.48
N THR A 195 -10.74 -5.90 6.06
CA THR A 195 -11.90 -6.40 6.83
C THR A 195 -12.87 -7.16 5.94
N ASP A 196 -13.79 -7.93 6.54
CA ASP A 196 -14.93 -8.51 5.85
C ASP A 196 -16.22 -7.71 6.05
N VAL A 197 -16.13 -6.52 6.63
CA VAL A 197 -17.24 -5.56 6.74
C VAL A 197 -17.80 -5.25 5.36
N ALA A 198 -19.11 -5.30 5.20
CA ALA A 198 -19.77 -5.05 3.93
C ALA A 198 -19.72 -3.56 3.56
N ILE A 199 -18.71 -3.16 2.81
CA ILE A 199 -18.56 -1.83 2.24
C ILE A 199 -19.13 -1.81 0.82
N ASN A 200 -19.93 -0.78 0.51
CA ASN A 200 -20.54 -0.54 -0.79
C ASN A 200 -20.41 0.93 -1.18
N PRO A 201 -20.61 1.30 -2.47
CA PRO A 201 -20.55 2.70 -2.90
C PRO A 201 -21.45 3.61 -2.05
N GLY A 202 -20.84 4.65 -1.48
CA GLY A 202 -21.44 5.57 -0.50
C GLY A 202 -20.93 5.40 0.93
N ASN A 203 -20.31 4.26 1.29
CA ASN A 203 -19.62 4.08 2.58
C ASN A 203 -18.18 4.63 2.58
N SER A 204 -17.60 4.88 1.40
CA SER A 204 -16.25 5.45 1.28
C SER A 204 -16.15 6.78 2.02
N GLY A 205 -15.08 6.99 2.78
CA GLY A 205 -14.86 8.12 3.67
C GLY A 205 -15.50 8.00 5.06
N GLY A 206 -16.38 7.02 5.26
CA GLY A 206 -16.99 6.74 6.56
C GLY A 206 -16.03 6.05 7.54
N PRO A 207 -16.25 6.19 8.85
CA PRO A 207 -15.40 5.62 9.88
C PRO A 207 -15.56 4.09 10.01
N LEU A 208 -14.45 3.43 10.33
CA LEU A 208 -14.37 2.05 10.81
C LEU A 208 -14.05 2.10 12.31
N PHE A 209 -14.86 1.48 13.14
CA PHE A 209 -14.77 1.54 14.61
C PHE A 209 -14.28 0.23 15.23
N ASN A 210 -13.59 0.33 16.36
CA ASN A 210 -13.39 -0.76 17.32
C ASN A 210 -14.62 -0.92 18.25
N LEU A 211 -14.56 -1.85 19.22
CA LEU A 211 -15.63 -2.07 20.19
C LEU A 211 -15.68 -1.00 21.29
N GLU A 212 -14.66 -0.20 21.42
CA GLU A 212 -14.55 0.94 22.33
C GLU A 212 -15.22 2.20 21.74
N GLY A 213 -15.64 2.15 20.47
CA GLY A 213 -16.26 3.27 19.74
C GLY A 213 -15.27 4.28 19.20
N GLU A 214 -13.99 3.92 19.13
CA GLU A 214 -12.96 4.74 18.53
C GLU A 214 -12.77 4.40 17.05
N VAL A 215 -12.41 5.38 16.23
CA VAL A 215 -12.16 5.19 14.80
C VAL A 215 -10.76 4.59 14.62
N ILE A 216 -10.69 3.35 14.14
CA ILE A 216 -9.44 2.66 13.80
C ILE A 216 -9.04 2.89 12.33
N GLY A 217 -9.94 3.41 11.50
CA GLY A 217 -9.63 3.71 10.10
C GLY A 217 -10.77 4.36 9.34
N VAL A 218 -10.48 4.73 8.08
CA VAL A 218 -11.43 5.31 7.13
C VAL A 218 -11.68 4.33 6.00
N ASN A 219 -12.93 3.91 5.80
CA ASN A 219 -13.29 3.01 4.71
C ASN A 219 -12.98 3.68 3.36
N SER A 220 -12.20 3.01 2.50
CA SER A 220 -11.77 3.57 1.23
C SER A 220 -12.18 2.69 0.05
N GLN A 221 -11.68 1.47 -0.05
CA GLN A 221 -11.76 0.64 -1.23
C GLN A 221 -12.33 -0.74 -0.94
N ILE A 222 -12.85 -1.40 -1.98
CA ILE A 222 -13.24 -2.81 -1.97
C ILE A 222 -12.61 -3.54 -3.14
N PHE A 223 -12.20 -4.79 -2.93
CA PHE A 223 -11.92 -5.67 -4.05
C PHE A 223 -13.24 -6.26 -4.54
N THR A 224 -13.58 -6.03 -5.81
CA THR A 224 -14.88 -6.46 -6.36
C THR A 224 -14.80 -6.74 -7.85
N ARG A 225 -15.67 -7.63 -8.34
CA ARG A 225 -15.87 -7.88 -9.77
C ARG A 225 -17.23 -7.37 -10.26
N SER A 226 -18.15 -7.10 -9.36
CA SER A 226 -19.55 -6.73 -9.66
C SER A 226 -19.93 -5.34 -9.15
N GLY A 227 -19.01 -4.61 -8.49
CA GLY A 227 -19.25 -3.31 -7.86
C GLY A 227 -19.83 -3.39 -6.44
N GLY A 228 -20.17 -4.58 -5.94
CA GLY A 228 -20.65 -4.80 -4.57
C GLY A 228 -19.63 -5.52 -3.68
N SER A 229 -19.84 -5.49 -2.37
CA SER A 229 -18.98 -6.17 -1.39
C SER A 229 -18.98 -7.68 -1.58
N ILE A 230 -17.77 -8.27 -1.50
CA ILE A 230 -17.55 -9.72 -1.49
C ILE A 230 -16.76 -10.15 -0.23
N GLY A 231 -16.73 -9.30 0.82
CA GLY A 231 -15.99 -9.55 2.06
C GLY A 231 -14.50 -9.22 1.97
N LEU A 232 -14.08 -8.37 1.02
CA LEU A 232 -12.73 -7.85 0.88
C LEU A 232 -12.81 -6.33 0.84
N SER A 233 -12.74 -5.72 2.01
CA SER A 233 -12.83 -4.27 2.22
C SER A 233 -11.55 -3.75 2.85
N PHE A 234 -11.18 -2.52 2.53
CA PHE A 234 -9.93 -1.90 2.94
C PHE A 234 -10.18 -0.52 3.54
N ALA A 235 -9.59 -0.29 4.71
CA ALA A 235 -9.66 0.98 5.41
C ALA A 235 -8.26 1.56 5.62
N ILE A 236 -8.16 2.89 5.53
CA ILE A 236 -6.95 3.65 5.81
C ILE A 236 -6.76 3.72 7.33
N PRO A 237 -5.62 3.29 7.90
CA PRO A 237 -5.41 3.27 9.35
C PRO A 237 -5.50 4.63 10.02
N ALA A 238 -5.89 4.65 11.29
CA ALA A 238 -6.03 5.88 12.08
C ALA A 238 -4.72 6.66 12.24
N SER A 239 -3.56 6.00 12.26
CA SER A 239 -2.24 6.66 12.26
C SER A 239 -2.02 7.53 11.01
N VAL A 240 -2.35 6.97 9.84
CA VAL A 240 -2.27 7.72 8.57
C VAL A 240 -3.25 8.88 8.58
N VAL A 241 -4.48 8.67 9.08
CA VAL A 241 -5.49 9.73 9.20
C VAL A 241 -5.01 10.85 10.12
N LYS A 242 -4.47 10.53 11.31
CA LYS A 242 -3.92 11.52 12.26
C LYS A 242 -2.82 12.37 11.62
N ASN A 243 -1.88 11.73 10.92
CA ASN A 243 -0.76 12.39 10.27
C ASN A 243 -1.25 13.34 9.16
N VAL A 244 -2.08 12.84 8.24
CA VAL A 244 -2.59 13.60 7.10
C VAL A 244 -3.48 14.75 7.53
N VAL A 245 -4.43 14.53 8.45
CA VAL A 245 -5.32 15.57 8.98
C VAL A 245 -4.50 16.65 9.69
N GLY A 246 -3.53 16.26 10.52
CA GLY A 246 -2.66 17.21 11.21
C GLY A 246 -1.86 18.11 10.26
N GLN A 247 -1.28 17.53 9.20
CA GLN A 247 -0.54 18.29 8.20
C GLN A 247 -1.46 19.21 7.37
N ILE A 248 -2.62 18.72 6.93
CA ILE A 248 -3.58 19.53 6.16
C ILE A 248 -4.09 20.71 6.99
N GLN A 249 -4.42 20.49 8.26
CA GLN A 249 -4.84 21.58 9.16
C GLN A 249 -3.75 22.61 9.41
N ALA A 250 -2.48 22.19 9.48
CA ALA A 250 -1.35 23.09 9.75
C ALA A 250 -0.84 23.81 8.49
N HIS A 251 -0.83 23.14 7.33
CA HIS A 251 -0.11 23.61 6.14
C HIS A 251 -0.95 23.58 4.86
N GLY A 252 -2.17 23.01 4.89
CA GLY A 252 -3.05 22.87 3.73
C GLY A 252 -2.65 21.73 2.76
N MET A 253 -1.52 21.08 3.00
CA MET A 253 -0.99 20.01 2.15
C MET A 253 -0.22 18.98 2.96
N VAL A 254 0.04 17.80 2.35
CA VAL A 254 0.80 16.71 2.96
C VAL A 254 2.20 16.65 2.35
N GLU A 255 3.21 16.76 3.18
CA GLU A 255 4.60 16.50 2.83
C GLU A 255 4.96 15.06 3.22
N ARG A 256 5.63 14.33 2.31
CA ARG A 256 6.02 12.95 2.54
C ARG A 256 7.52 12.79 2.59
N GLY A 257 7.96 11.93 3.49
CA GLY A 257 9.33 11.48 3.51
C GLY A 257 9.69 10.68 2.25
N TRP A 258 10.95 10.82 1.84
CA TRP A 258 11.50 10.15 0.67
C TRP A 258 12.97 9.78 0.90
N LEU A 259 13.35 8.57 0.50
CA LEU A 259 14.74 8.09 0.58
C LEU A 259 15.47 8.14 -0.77
N GLY A 260 14.76 7.95 -1.86
CA GLY A 260 15.34 7.89 -3.21
C GLY A 260 15.99 6.55 -3.51
N VAL A 261 15.31 5.47 -3.17
CA VAL A 261 15.70 4.09 -3.49
C VAL A 261 14.63 3.41 -4.34
N SER A 262 15.05 2.52 -5.24
CA SER A 262 14.19 1.52 -5.85
C SER A 262 14.34 0.23 -5.06
N ILE A 263 13.24 -0.35 -4.63
CA ILE A 263 13.20 -1.52 -3.74
C ILE A 263 12.44 -2.68 -4.35
N GLN A 264 12.67 -3.86 -3.84
CA GLN A 264 11.95 -5.08 -4.18
C GLN A 264 11.84 -6.02 -2.98
N ASP A 265 10.91 -6.96 -3.06
CA ASP A 265 10.77 -8.03 -2.08
C ASP A 265 11.96 -9.00 -2.11
N VAL A 266 12.27 -9.56 -0.95
CA VAL A 266 13.26 -10.62 -0.77
C VAL A 266 12.56 -11.96 -0.84
N ASP A 267 12.78 -12.72 -1.91
CA ASP A 267 12.36 -14.12 -1.98
C ASP A 267 13.36 -15.06 -1.26
N ARG A 268 13.07 -16.36 -1.24
CA ARG A 268 13.92 -17.32 -0.55
C ARG A 268 15.34 -17.39 -1.11
N ASN A 269 15.50 -17.33 -2.44
CA ASN A 269 16.81 -17.43 -3.05
C ASN A 269 17.64 -16.18 -2.78
N LEU A 270 17.00 -15.01 -2.75
CA LEU A 270 17.63 -13.75 -2.35
C LEU A 270 17.98 -13.75 -0.86
N ALA A 271 17.09 -14.24 0.02
CA ALA A 271 17.39 -14.37 1.43
C ALA A 271 18.64 -15.22 1.66
N ASP A 272 18.70 -16.41 1.06
CA ASP A 272 19.88 -17.31 1.11
C ASP A 272 21.14 -16.62 0.55
N SER A 273 20.99 -15.82 -0.54
CA SER A 273 22.11 -15.13 -1.20
C SER A 273 22.67 -13.95 -0.41
N PHE A 274 21.83 -13.25 0.34
CA PHE A 274 22.21 -12.10 1.18
C PHE A 274 22.44 -12.46 2.65
N GLY A 275 22.37 -13.76 2.99
CA GLY A 275 22.67 -14.26 4.33
C GLY A 275 21.57 -13.99 5.37
N LEU A 276 20.32 -13.83 4.93
CA LEU A 276 19.18 -13.72 5.82
C LEU A 276 18.70 -15.11 6.27
N ASP A 277 18.20 -15.19 7.50
CA ASP A 277 17.60 -16.41 8.09
C ASP A 277 16.26 -16.79 7.44
N ARG A 278 15.53 -15.81 6.91
CA ARG A 278 14.25 -15.93 6.22
C ARG A 278 14.03 -14.80 5.23
N PRO A 279 13.11 -14.97 4.26
CA PRO A 279 12.66 -13.84 3.45
C PRO A 279 12.08 -12.73 4.33
N ARG A 280 12.72 -11.55 4.34
CA ARG A 280 12.25 -10.32 5.00
C ARG A 280 13.01 -9.11 4.48
N GLY A 281 12.44 -7.93 4.68
CA GLY A 281 13.06 -6.66 4.39
C GLY A 281 12.80 -6.13 2.98
N ALA A 282 13.28 -4.92 2.76
CA ALA A 282 13.26 -4.24 1.47
C ALA A 282 14.67 -4.27 0.84
N LEU A 283 14.84 -5.06 -0.24
CA LEU A 283 16.11 -5.11 -0.97
C LEU A 283 16.24 -3.88 -1.86
N ILE A 284 17.30 -3.11 -1.68
CA ILE A 284 17.62 -1.95 -2.51
C ILE A 284 18.15 -2.42 -3.88
N ALA A 285 17.33 -2.30 -4.91
CA ALA A 285 17.73 -2.58 -6.29
C ALA A 285 18.58 -1.43 -6.88
N GLN A 286 18.26 -0.18 -6.52
CA GLN A 286 19.01 1.00 -6.94
C GLN A 286 18.91 2.12 -5.91
N VAL A 287 19.99 2.91 -5.80
CA VAL A 287 20.02 4.18 -5.07
C VAL A 287 20.04 5.33 -6.07
N GLY A 288 19.14 6.28 -5.90
CA GLY A 288 19.06 7.48 -6.74
C GLY A 288 20.23 8.43 -6.49
N LYS A 289 20.72 9.10 -7.54
CA LYS A 289 21.75 10.13 -7.40
C LYS A 289 21.25 11.32 -6.59
N GLU A 290 22.12 11.89 -5.77
CA GLU A 290 21.82 13.04 -4.89
C GLU A 290 20.66 12.81 -3.91
N SER A 291 20.28 11.53 -3.73
CA SER A 291 19.21 11.13 -2.82
C SER A 291 19.65 11.17 -1.34
N PRO A 292 18.70 11.19 -0.39
CA PRO A 292 18.97 10.92 1.02
C PRO A 292 19.70 9.60 1.24
N ALA A 293 19.29 8.54 0.55
CA ALA A 293 19.91 7.22 0.65
C ALA A 293 21.38 7.22 0.22
N GLU A 294 21.73 7.89 -0.90
CA GLU A 294 23.12 8.01 -1.35
C GLU A 294 23.97 8.77 -0.33
N ARG A 295 23.45 9.89 0.21
CA ARG A 295 24.16 10.66 1.25
C ARG A 295 24.38 9.90 2.55
N ALA A 296 23.45 9.00 2.90
CA ALA A 296 23.54 8.12 4.05
C ALA A 296 24.48 6.92 3.84
N GLY A 297 24.96 6.68 2.60
CA GLY A 297 25.83 5.56 2.26
C GLY A 297 25.09 4.24 2.08
N LEU A 298 23.78 4.27 1.80
CA LEU A 298 23.02 3.10 1.34
C LEU A 298 23.49 2.70 -0.06
N LEU A 299 23.52 1.41 -0.34
CA LEU A 299 24.01 0.84 -1.58
C LEU A 299 23.00 -0.13 -2.21
N SER A 300 23.10 -0.32 -3.50
CA SER A 300 22.40 -1.41 -4.19
C SER A 300 22.87 -2.77 -3.68
N GLY A 301 21.96 -3.62 -3.24
CA GLY A 301 22.23 -4.90 -2.59
C GLY A 301 22.08 -4.87 -1.07
N ASP A 302 21.87 -3.72 -0.45
CA ASP A 302 21.48 -3.65 0.96
C ASP A 302 20.05 -4.14 1.14
N VAL A 303 19.78 -4.88 2.20
CA VAL A 303 18.42 -5.23 2.62
C VAL A 303 18.07 -4.42 3.86
N ILE A 304 17.13 -3.50 3.75
CA ILE A 304 16.61 -2.74 4.90
C ILE A 304 15.68 -3.66 5.69
N VAL A 305 15.99 -3.90 6.96
CA VAL A 305 15.23 -4.80 7.85
C VAL A 305 14.52 -4.06 8.98
N GLU A 306 14.92 -2.80 9.25
CA GLU A 306 14.30 -1.92 10.23
C GLU A 306 14.52 -0.46 9.82
N PHE A 307 13.52 0.40 10.01
CA PHE A 307 13.60 1.84 9.76
C PHE A 307 12.97 2.61 10.92
N ASP A 308 13.77 3.41 11.62
CA ASP A 308 13.36 4.26 12.76
C ASP A 308 12.63 3.48 13.88
N GLY A 309 13.08 2.23 14.15
CA GLY A 309 12.53 1.33 15.17
C GLY A 309 11.34 0.48 14.69
N GLU A 310 10.92 0.63 13.43
CA GLU A 310 9.85 -0.17 12.84
C GLU A 310 10.42 -1.30 11.96
N ASP A 311 9.99 -2.53 12.20
CA ASP A 311 10.41 -3.71 11.45
C ASP A 311 9.92 -3.62 9.98
N ILE A 312 10.81 -3.92 9.04
CA ILE A 312 10.50 -4.01 7.61
C ILE A 312 10.45 -5.49 7.22
N GLU A 313 9.27 -6.04 7.10
CA GLU A 313 9.05 -7.45 6.72
C GLU A 313 8.99 -7.64 5.20
N THR A 314 8.42 -6.66 4.48
CA THR A 314 8.28 -6.65 3.02
C THR A 314 8.77 -5.32 2.44
N SER A 315 9.04 -5.27 1.15
CA SER A 315 9.42 -4.01 0.48
C SER A 315 8.33 -2.94 0.59
N ALA A 316 7.08 -3.34 0.67
CA ALA A 316 5.93 -2.45 0.79
C ALA A 316 5.86 -1.70 2.13
N ASP A 317 6.46 -2.24 3.19
CA ASP A 317 6.45 -1.61 4.52
C ASP A 317 7.31 -0.33 4.54
N LEU A 318 8.40 -0.30 3.77
CA LEU A 318 9.32 0.84 3.77
C LEU A 318 8.68 2.16 3.32
N PRO A 319 7.90 2.25 2.21
CA PRO A 319 7.17 3.46 1.86
C PRO A 319 6.14 3.87 2.91
N HIS A 320 5.51 2.92 3.62
CA HIS A 320 4.55 3.21 4.68
C HIS A 320 5.22 3.96 5.84
N VAL A 321 6.37 3.45 6.30
CA VAL A 321 7.12 4.04 7.42
C VAL A 321 7.73 5.38 7.01
N VAL A 322 8.51 5.39 5.93
CA VAL A 322 9.22 6.59 5.45
C VAL A 322 8.25 7.71 5.08
N GLY A 323 7.12 7.39 4.44
CA GLY A 323 6.15 8.35 3.96
C GLY A 323 5.42 9.15 5.06
N LEU A 324 5.40 8.65 6.29
CA LEU A 324 4.83 9.33 7.46
C LEU A 324 5.82 10.25 8.18
N ILE A 325 7.12 10.16 7.86
CA ILE A 325 8.18 10.93 8.50
C ILE A 325 8.33 12.28 7.80
N ALA A 326 8.40 13.34 8.59
CA ALA A 326 8.59 14.69 8.06
C ALA A 326 9.96 14.85 7.39
N PRO A 327 10.06 15.51 6.21
CA PRO A 327 11.33 15.84 5.58
C PRO A 327 12.29 16.56 6.53
N GLY A 328 13.59 16.23 6.46
CA GLY A 328 14.64 16.75 7.34
C GLY A 328 14.80 16.01 8.66
N THR A 329 13.93 15.04 8.97
CA THR A 329 14.08 14.19 10.17
C THR A 329 15.25 13.21 9.99
N ARG A 330 16.05 13.04 11.04
CA ARG A 330 17.11 12.02 11.09
C ARG A 330 16.59 10.77 11.72
N CYS A 331 16.74 9.66 11.00
CA CYS A 331 16.28 8.33 11.36
C CYS A 331 17.40 7.33 11.32
N THR A 332 17.27 6.25 12.08
CA THR A 332 18.17 5.09 12.02
C THR A 332 17.65 4.08 11.01
N VAL A 333 18.57 3.45 10.28
CA VAL A 333 18.27 2.38 9.31
C VAL A 333 19.16 1.18 9.64
N ASN A 334 18.54 0.04 9.93
CA ASN A 334 19.24 -1.22 10.07
C ASN A 334 19.19 -2.01 8.76
N ILE A 335 20.35 -2.37 8.25
CA ILE A 335 20.51 -3.07 6.98
C ILE A 335 21.30 -4.36 7.14
N ILE A 336 21.08 -5.29 6.23
CA ILE A 336 21.98 -6.42 5.99
C ILE A 336 22.78 -6.10 4.72
N ARG A 337 24.10 -6.02 4.85
CA ARG A 337 25.06 -5.82 3.75
C ARG A 337 26.10 -6.91 3.79
N ASP A 338 26.24 -7.67 2.70
CA ASP A 338 27.17 -8.80 2.58
C ASP A 338 27.08 -9.79 3.79
N GLY A 339 25.84 -10.10 4.21
CA GLY A 339 25.53 -11.01 5.32
C GLY A 339 25.80 -10.45 6.73
N SER A 340 26.10 -9.16 6.84
CA SER A 340 26.39 -8.51 8.13
C SER A 340 25.41 -7.38 8.43
N GLU A 341 24.92 -7.31 9.66
CA GLU A 341 24.07 -6.20 10.12
C GLU A 341 24.89 -4.92 10.27
N GLN A 342 24.32 -3.81 9.80
CA GLN A 342 24.88 -2.47 9.93
C GLN A 342 23.77 -1.48 10.23
N THR A 343 24.07 -0.47 11.07
CA THR A 343 23.18 0.65 11.34
C THR A 343 23.73 1.91 10.69
N LEU A 344 22.89 2.60 9.92
CA LEU A 344 23.19 3.87 9.29
C LEU A 344 22.25 4.95 9.79
N GLU A 345 22.67 6.21 9.72
CA GLU A 345 21.78 7.37 9.93
C GLU A 345 21.42 7.96 8.57
N VAL A 346 20.14 8.25 8.35
CA VAL A 346 19.63 8.91 7.15
C VAL A 346 18.80 10.14 7.52
N GLU A 347 19.01 11.24 6.82
CA GLU A 347 18.14 12.41 6.87
C GLU A 347 17.11 12.28 5.75
N VAL A 348 15.85 12.05 6.13
CA VAL A 348 14.74 11.83 5.19
C VAL A 348 14.51 13.08 4.34
N GLY A 349 14.45 12.94 3.03
CA GLY A 349 14.13 14.03 2.09
C GLY A 349 12.64 14.21 1.89
N GLY A 350 12.26 15.27 1.19
CA GLY A 350 10.88 15.50 0.74
C GLY A 350 10.65 14.92 -0.66
N LEU A 351 9.51 14.29 -0.86
CA LEU A 351 9.09 13.79 -2.16
C LEU A 351 8.57 14.97 -3.01
N SER A 352 9.29 15.37 -4.05
CA SER A 352 8.86 16.39 -5.00
C SER A 352 8.18 15.77 -6.24
N ALA A 353 7.26 16.52 -6.87
CA ALA A 353 6.48 16.05 -8.03
C ALA A 353 7.34 15.67 -9.26
N ASP A 354 8.56 16.22 -9.39
CA ASP A 354 9.42 16.05 -10.58
C ASP A 354 10.28 14.77 -10.56
N GLN A 355 10.30 14.00 -9.47
CA GLN A 355 11.20 12.85 -9.31
C GLN A 355 10.62 11.50 -9.72
N ALA A 356 9.36 11.46 -10.15
CA ALA A 356 8.61 10.22 -10.42
C ALA A 356 8.76 9.65 -11.85
N ALA A 357 9.46 10.32 -12.78
CA ALA A 357 9.51 9.88 -14.18
C ALA A 357 10.93 9.83 -14.75
N ARG A 358 11.43 8.64 -15.08
CA ARG A 358 12.36 8.37 -16.23
C ARG A 358 12.85 6.93 -16.30
N VAL A 359 12.51 6.18 -17.36
CA VAL A 359 13.36 5.16 -18.01
C VAL A 359 12.82 4.82 -19.41
N ASP A 360 13.65 4.76 -20.45
CA ASP A 360 13.43 3.93 -21.65
C ASP A 360 14.74 3.59 -22.41
N ALA A 361 14.77 2.46 -23.18
CA ALA A 361 15.98 1.73 -23.62
C ALA A 361 16.04 1.40 -25.13
N GLY A 362 17.23 1.02 -25.64
CA GLY A 362 17.49 0.47 -26.98
C GLY A 362 18.75 -0.43 -27.05
N VAL A 363 18.84 -1.39 -27.99
CA VAL A 363 19.77 -2.56 -28.02
C VAL A 363 20.56 -2.67 -29.31
N SER A 364 21.83 -3.21 -29.31
CA SER A 364 22.50 -3.88 -30.41
C SER A 364 23.69 -4.82 -30.03
N GLU A 365 24.15 -5.74 -30.96
CA GLU A 365 24.77 -7.04 -30.73
C GLU A 365 26.28 -7.15 -30.95
N ASP A 366 27.04 -8.05 -30.30
CA ASP A 366 27.86 -9.17 -30.77
C ASP A 366 28.77 -9.82 -29.72
N GLY A 367 28.84 -11.20 -29.73
CA GLY A 367 29.70 -12.08 -28.93
C GLY A 367 28.93 -12.78 -27.78
N ALA A 368 28.89 -14.13 -27.75
CA ALA A 368 28.00 -14.86 -26.83
C ALA A 368 28.73 -15.81 -25.88
N LEU A 369 28.44 -15.75 -24.56
CA LEU A 369 28.78 -16.73 -23.54
C LEU A 369 27.50 -17.46 -23.10
N VAL A 370 27.58 -18.75 -22.75
CA VAL A 370 26.47 -19.50 -22.16
C VAL A 370 26.81 -19.87 -20.72
N LEU A 371 25.99 -19.38 -19.76
CA LEU A 371 26.18 -19.64 -18.33
C LEU A 371 24.83 -19.94 -17.67
N LEU A 372 24.72 -21.05 -16.94
CA LEU A 372 23.51 -21.46 -16.21
C LEU A 372 22.24 -21.52 -17.08
N GLY A 373 22.41 -21.74 -18.41
CA GLY A 373 21.34 -21.76 -19.39
C GLY A 373 20.91 -20.37 -19.88
N MET A 374 21.66 -19.31 -19.61
CA MET A 374 21.52 -18.00 -20.25
C MET A 374 22.66 -17.77 -21.24
N ARG A 375 22.30 -17.36 -22.46
CA ARG A 375 23.25 -16.88 -23.47
C ARG A 375 23.37 -15.37 -23.31
N VAL A 376 24.59 -14.87 -23.19
CA VAL A 376 24.84 -13.44 -23.01
C VAL A 376 25.68 -12.88 -24.15
N ALA A 377 25.45 -11.62 -24.47
CA ALA A 377 26.24 -10.84 -25.44
C ALA A 377 26.61 -9.48 -24.82
N PRO A 378 27.60 -8.74 -25.37
CA PRO A 378 27.86 -7.37 -24.94
C PRO A 378 26.59 -6.53 -25.09
N ALA A 379 26.22 -5.76 -24.06
CA ALA A 379 25.13 -4.81 -24.19
C ALA A 379 25.58 -3.57 -25.01
N ASP A 380 24.64 -2.95 -25.71
CA ASP A 380 24.91 -1.74 -26.49
C ASP A 380 25.38 -0.58 -25.60
N SER A 381 26.53 -0.02 -25.97
CA SER A 381 27.14 1.06 -25.20
C SER A 381 26.31 2.36 -25.19
N ALA A 382 25.50 2.61 -26.24
CA ALA A 382 24.62 3.76 -26.29
C ALA A 382 23.44 3.59 -25.31
N ALA A 383 22.80 2.40 -25.31
CA ALA A 383 21.74 2.05 -24.38
C ALA A 383 22.21 2.05 -22.92
N LEU A 384 23.41 1.52 -22.64
CA LEU A 384 24.01 1.56 -21.30
C LEU A 384 24.25 3.00 -20.82
N ALA A 385 24.72 3.89 -21.73
CA ALA A 385 24.97 5.29 -21.39
C ALA A 385 23.69 6.05 -21.09
N GLU A 386 22.61 5.81 -21.83
CA GLU A 386 21.28 6.38 -21.56
C GLU A 386 20.73 5.95 -20.19
N MET A 387 20.98 4.71 -19.77
CA MET A 387 20.62 4.19 -18.46
C MET A 387 21.61 4.59 -17.36
N GLY A 388 22.66 5.34 -17.67
CA GLY A 388 23.71 5.74 -16.72
C GLY A 388 24.55 4.58 -16.19
N LEU A 389 24.65 3.48 -16.95
CA LEU A 389 25.41 2.28 -16.61
C LEU A 389 26.83 2.34 -17.18
N ALA A 390 27.80 1.92 -16.38
CA ALA A 390 29.21 1.85 -16.81
C ALA A 390 29.52 0.67 -17.75
N GLY A 391 28.63 -0.35 -17.81
CA GLY A 391 28.76 -1.55 -18.61
C GLY A 391 27.69 -2.57 -18.24
N GLY A 392 27.65 -3.70 -18.97
CA GLY A 392 26.74 -4.80 -18.76
C GLY A 392 26.75 -5.79 -19.90
N VAL A 393 26.12 -6.95 -19.72
CA VAL A 393 25.90 -7.95 -20.76
C VAL A 393 24.41 -8.18 -20.93
N VAL A 394 23.93 -8.25 -22.17
CA VAL A 394 22.52 -8.53 -22.46
C VAL A 394 22.30 -10.04 -22.56
N ILE A 395 21.19 -10.52 -22.00
CA ILE A 395 20.78 -11.91 -22.11
C ILE A 395 19.99 -12.07 -23.41
N THR A 396 20.57 -12.79 -24.39
CA THR A 396 20.00 -12.96 -25.73
C THR A 396 19.14 -14.21 -25.86
N GLU A 397 19.30 -15.17 -24.95
CA GLU A 397 18.52 -16.42 -24.93
C GLU A 397 18.52 -17.02 -23.53
N VAL A 398 17.40 -17.61 -23.12
CA VAL A 398 17.28 -18.37 -21.89
C VAL A 398 16.78 -19.77 -22.22
N GLU A 399 17.60 -20.79 -21.95
CA GLU A 399 17.27 -22.18 -22.22
C GLU A 399 16.11 -22.67 -21.33
N PRO A 400 15.03 -23.23 -21.90
CA PRO A 400 13.91 -23.74 -21.13
C PRO A 400 14.34 -24.85 -20.18
N GLY A 401 13.90 -24.75 -18.91
CA GLY A 401 14.24 -25.73 -17.86
C GLY A 401 15.61 -25.51 -17.20
N SER A 402 16.37 -24.52 -17.63
CA SER A 402 17.65 -24.13 -17.01
C SER A 402 17.48 -23.47 -15.65
N ALA A 403 18.59 -23.32 -14.91
CA ALA A 403 18.63 -22.58 -13.65
C ALA A 403 18.20 -21.11 -13.84
N ALA A 404 18.61 -20.48 -14.95
CA ALA A 404 18.21 -19.12 -15.30
C ALA A 404 16.70 -19.02 -15.55
N ALA A 405 16.12 -19.93 -16.34
CA ALA A 405 14.68 -19.96 -16.59
C ALA A 405 13.88 -20.18 -15.30
N ALA A 406 14.31 -21.13 -14.46
CA ALA A 406 13.66 -21.44 -13.18
C ALA A 406 13.71 -20.26 -12.19
N SER A 407 14.74 -19.43 -12.27
CA SER A 407 14.90 -18.23 -11.44
C SER A 407 14.19 -17.00 -12.01
N GLY A 408 13.58 -17.10 -13.21
CA GLY A 408 12.83 -15.99 -13.82
C GLY A 408 13.67 -14.96 -14.59
N VAL A 409 14.90 -15.32 -14.96
CA VAL A 409 15.71 -14.57 -15.93
C VAL A 409 15.02 -14.60 -17.30
N ARG A 410 15.09 -13.51 -18.06
CA ARG A 410 14.43 -13.37 -19.37
C ARG A 410 15.37 -12.84 -20.42
N GLU A 411 15.06 -13.17 -21.67
CA GLU A 411 15.66 -12.54 -22.82
C GLU A 411 15.43 -11.03 -22.79
N GLY A 412 16.46 -10.26 -23.13
CA GLY A 412 16.47 -8.79 -23.07
C GLY A 412 16.90 -8.21 -21.72
N ASP A 413 17.05 -9.02 -20.66
CA ASP A 413 17.62 -8.56 -19.41
C ASP A 413 19.09 -8.15 -19.60
N ILE A 414 19.51 -7.05 -18.97
CA ILE A 414 20.92 -6.65 -18.94
C ILE A 414 21.50 -7.00 -17.57
N LEU A 415 22.47 -7.92 -17.54
CA LEU A 415 23.16 -8.32 -16.32
C LEU A 415 24.29 -7.32 -16.03
N THR A 416 24.25 -6.70 -14.84
CA THR A 416 25.21 -5.69 -14.39
C THR A 416 26.00 -6.10 -13.15
N ARG A 417 25.56 -7.18 -12.45
CA ARG A 417 26.28 -7.78 -11.32
C ARG A 417 25.96 -9.25 -11.22
N PHE A 418 26.98 -10.06 -10.90
CA PHE A 418 26.86 -11.48 -10.63
C PHE A 418 27.55 -11.79 -9.28
N GLY A 419 26.78 -12.20 -8.29
CA GLY A 419 27.30 -12.28 -6.91
C GLY A 419 27.81 -10.93 -6.39
N SER A 420 29.04 -10.93 -5.90
CA SER A 420 29.73 -9.70 -5.47
C SER A 420 30.42 -8.96 -6.63
N THR A 421 30.54 -9.55 -7.83
CA THR A 421 31.32 -9.03 -8.96
C THR A 421 30.46 -8.14 -9.86
N ALA A 422 30.89 -6.91 -10.11
CA ALA A 422 30.30 -6.04 -11.12
C ALA A 422 30.61 -6.61 -12.51
N VAL A 423 29.56 -6.73 -13.37
CA VAL A 423 29.67 -7.23 -14.73
C VAL A 423 29.56 -6.05 -15.66
N THR A 424 30.67 -5.67 -16.29
CA THR A 424 30.72 -4.62 -17.30
C THR A 424 30.91 -5.17 -18.71
N ARG A 425 31.41 -6.39 -18.82
CA ARG A 425 31.68 -7.13 -20.06
C ARG A 425 31.63 -8.64 -19.80
N ILE A 426 31.59 -9.43 -20.85
CA ILE A 426 31.46 -10.90 -20.78
C ILE A 426 32.56 -11.55 -19.93
N ARG A 427 33.80 -11.06 -20.04
CA ARG A 427 34.94 -11.60 -19.29
C ARG A 427 34.73 -11.48 -17.76
N ASP A 428 34.13 -10.41 -17.28
CA ASP A 428 33.84 -10.22 -15.85
C ASP A 428 32.89 -11.30 -15.35
N LEU A 429 31.94 -11.74 -16.21
CA LEU A 429 31.01 -12.82 -15.91
C LEU A 429 31.69 -14.21 -15.96
N GLU A 430 32.60 -14.43 -16.91
CA GLU A 430 33.43 -15.65 -16.96
C GLU A 430 34.23 -15.80 -15.68
N GLU A 431 34.98 -14.77 -15.27
CA GLU A 431 35.77 -14.76 -14.05
C GLU A 431 34.90 -14.94 -12.80
N ALA A 432 33.71 -14.31 -12.73
CA ALA A 432 32.79 -14.45 -11.61
C ALA A 432 32.13 -15.84 -11.53
N SER A 433 32.07 -16.58 -12.64
CA SER A 433 31.52 -17.93 -12.68
C SER A 433 32.52 -19.01 -12.25
N GLU A 434 33.81 -18.69 -12.21
CA GLU A 434 34.86 -19.58 -11.71
C GLU A 434 34.71 -19.78 -10.19
N GLY A 435 34.48 -21.00 -9.74
CA GLY A 435 34.36 -21.32 -8.31
C GLY A 435 32.97 -21.26 -7.73
N LEU A 436 31.94 -21.29 -8.57
CA LEU A 436 30.55 -21.41 -8.10
C LEU A 436 30.36 -22.70 -7.29
N THR A 437 29.76 -22.58 -6.11
CA THR A 437 29.47 -23.71 -5.24
C THR A 437 28.14 -24.34 -5.61
N PRO A 438 28.07 -25.64 -6.00
CA PRO A 438 26.81 -26.34 -6.25
C PRO A 438 25.82 -26.20 -5.08
N GLY A 439 24.55 -25.97 -5.37
CA GLY A 439 23.51 -25.77 -4.38
C GLY A 439 23.45 -24.37 -3.73
N ALA A 440 24.47 -23.54 -3.92
CA ALA A 440 24.45 -22.16 -3.44
C ALA A 440 23.50 -21.26 -4.27
N SER A 441 22.97 -20.22 -3.64
CA SER A 441 22.24 -19.15 -4.33
C SER A 441 23.15 -17.97 -4.57
N VAL A 442 23.11 -17.41 -5.78
CA VAL A 442 23.91 -16.24 -6.20
C VAL A 442 22.97 -15.11 -6.64
N PRO A 443 23.12 -13.88 -6.12
CA PRO A 443 22.29 -12.77 -6.56
C PRO A 443 22.79 -12.23 -7.91
N LEU A 444 21.86 -12.06 -8.85
CA LEU A 444 22.06 -11.39 -10.14
C LEU A 444 21.40 -10.02 -10.09
N ARG A 445 22.12 -8.96 -10.39
CA ARG A 445 21.49 -7.65 -10.61
C ARG A 445 21.27 -7.47 -12.11
N LEU A 446 20.00 -7.34 -12.48
CA LEU A 446 19.55 -7.19 -13.86
C LEU A 446 18.88 -5.83 -14.05
N ILE A 447 18.87 -5.36 -15.30
CA ILE A 447 18.00 -4.27 -15.75
C ILE A 447 16.99 -4.87 -16.73
N ARG A 448 15.71 -4.79 -16.41
CA ARG A 448 14.59 -5.29 -17.22
C ARG A 448 13.68 -4.15 -17.61
N GLY A 449 13.54 -3.87 -18.93
CA GLY A 449 12.73 -2.75 -19.40
C GLY A 449 13.13 -1.42 -18.73
N GLY A 450 14.44 -1.20 -18.54
CA GLY A 450 15.00 -0.04 -17.88
C GLY A 450 14.96 -0.03 -16.36
N SER A 451 14.23 -0.94 -15.72
CA SER A 451 14.11 -1.02 -14.26
C SER A 451 15.10 -2.04 -13.66
N PRO A 452 15.86 -1.66 -12.61
CA PRO A 452 16.78 -2.57 -11.93
C PRO A 452 16.02 -3.53 -11.02
N LEU A 453 16.49 -4.78 -10.99
CA LEU A 453 16.00 -5.81 -10.08
C LEU A 453 17.11 -6.81 -9.74
N PHE A 454 16.95 -7.52 -8.62
CA PHE A 454 17.74 -8.67 -8.27
C PHE A 454 16.96 -9.97 -8.50
N ILE A 455 17.68 -11.02 -8.94
CA ILE A 455 17.17 -12.39 -9.03
C ILE A 455 18.16 -13.28 -8.32
N GLY A 456 17.71 -14.12 -7.39
CA GLY A 456 18.51 -15.16 -6.78
C GLY A 456 18.53 -16.40 -7.69
N ILE A 457 19.69 -16.74 -8.27
CA ILE A 457 19.86 -17.95 -9.07
C ILE A 457 20.51 -19.05 -8.24
N ARG A 458 19.89 -20.24 -8.20
CA ARG A 458 20.44 -21.40 -7.52
C ARG A 458 21.37 -22.17 -8.46
N ILE A 459 22.61 -22.39 -8.02
CA ILE A 459 23.58 -23.18 -8.78
C ILE A 459 23.16 -24.67 -8.77
N PRO A 460 23.06 -25.35 -9.90
CA PRO A 460 22.71 -26.77 -9.95
C PRO A 460 23.64 -27.63 -9.13
N GLU A 461 23.13 -28.66 -8.47
CA GLU A 461 23.92 -29.64 -7.68
C GLU A 461 24.75 -30.59 -8.56
N THR A 462 24.40 -30.71 -9.83
CA THR A 462 25.11 -31.51 -10.83
C THR A 462 25.40 -30.65 -12.05
N GLN A 463 26.67 -30.53 -12.43
CA GLN A 463 27.01 -30.07 -13.76
C GLN A 463 26.80 -31.25 -14.72
N GLU A 464 25.75 -31.25 -15.51
CA GLU A 464 25.68 -32.01 -16.75
C GLU A 464 26.26 -31.20 -17.92
#